data_41120e7b3697c4f9df2a58a7c30764f7
#
_entry.id   41120e7b3697c4f9df2a58a7c30764f7
#
_cell.length_a   1.000
_cell.length_b   1.000
_cell.length_c   1.000
_cell.angle_alpha   90.00
_cell.angle_beta   90.00
_cell.angle_gamma   90.00
#
_symmetry.space_group_name_H-M   'P 1'
#
loop_
_entity.id
_entity.type
_entity.pdbx_description
1 polymer ?
#
loop_
_entity_poly.entity_id
_entity_poly.type
_entity_poly.pdbx_seq_one_letter_code
_entity_poly.pdbx_strand_id
1 'polypeptide(L)'
;MGKVNLFFETFRDVEIDDYTIVRLKCGVQFKTKRGWSQPYSAIVDTGAHTSVIPLSLWKEMVHDKIQRYKIFGISKQEGCSILGNIGKVTLIIVDENGNQTKELEICAFLAETDQIPLIIGFNGLLEKLKVNF
;
A
#
# COMPACT_ATOMS: atom_id res chain seq x y z
N MET A 1 12.45 -19.17 -1.56
CA MET A 1 11.59 -18.07 -1.14
C MET A 1 12.22 -17.29 -0.01
N GLY A 2 12.48 -16.05 -0.24
CA GLY A 2 13.13 -15.20 0.74
C GLY A 2 12.17 -14.67 1.80
N LYS A 3 12.74 -14.31 2.93
CA LYS A 3 12.05 -13.52 3.94
C LYS A 3 12.36 -12.05 3.69
N VAL A 4 11.34 -11.22 3.74
CA VAL A 4 11.47 -9.77 3.63
C VAL A 4 11.26 -9.18 5.01
N ASN A 5 12.15 -8.31 5.43
CA ASN A 5 12.06 -7.65 6.73
C ASN A 5 11.14 -6.44 6.64
N LEU A 6 10.16 -6.41 7.53
CA LEU A 6 9.33 -5.24 7.76
C LEU A 6 10.01 -4.33 8.78
N PHE A 7 9.58 -3.11 8.87
CA PHE A 7 10.12 -2.17 9.85
C PHE A 7 9.00 -1.37 10.49
N PHE A 8 9.25 -0.93 11.73
CA PHE A 8 8.33 -0.04 12.42
C PHE A 8 8.81 1.40 12.28
N GLU A 9 7.87 2.28 12.02
CA GLU A 9 8.10 3.71 12.06
C GLU A 9 7.33 4.28 13.24
N THR A 10 8.00 5.04 14.07
CA THR A 10 7.39 5.68 15.23
C THR A 10 7.51 7.19 15.11
N PHE A 11 6.45 7.89 15.49
CA PHE A 11 6.47 9.33 15.58
C PHE A 11 5.57 9.81 16.69
N ARG A 12 5.93 10.96 17.25
CA ARG A 12 5.19 11.54 18.35
C ARG A 12 3.98 12.28 17.82
N ASP A 13 2.83 12.06 18.46
CA ASP A 13 1.63 12.82 18.14
C ASP A 13 1.82 14.26 18.66
N VAL A 14 1.55 15.25 17.80
CA VAL A 14 1.74 16.65 18.15
C VAL A 14 0.62 17.21 19.05
N GLU A 15 -0.51 16.53 19.12
CA GLU A 15 -1.66 16.97 19.88
C GLU A 15 -1.77 16.31 21.26
N ILE A 16 -1.17 15.14 21.42
CA ILE A 16 -1.25 14.35 22.65
C ILE A 16 0.16 14.12 23.18
N ASP A 17 0.47 14.72 24.33
CA ASP A 17 1.76 14.55 24.99
C ASP A 17 2.00 13.08 25.32
N ASP A 18 3.24 12.63 25.14
CA ASP A 18 3.69 11.27 25.43
C ASP A 18 2.96 10.17 24.64
N TYR A 19 2.22 10.53 23.61
CA TYR A 19 1.59 9.56 22.73
C TYR A 19 2.46 9.30 21.50
N THR A 20 2.87 8.06 21.31
CA THR A 20 3.66 7.63 20.16
C THR A 20 2.82 6.81 19.20
N ILE A 21 2.82 7.21 17.94
CA ILE A 21 2.16 6.44 16.88
C ILE A 21 3.18 5.48 16.31
N VAL A 22 2.78 4.20 16.18
CA VAL A 22 3.61 3.15 15.63
C VAL A 22 2.93 2.61 14.38
N ARG A 23 3.68 2.55 13.27
CA ARG A 23 3.20 1.97 12.02
C ARG A 23 4.14 0.88 11.54
N LEU A 24 3.57 -0.23 11.12
CA LEU A 24 4.32 -1.29 10.46
C LEU A 24 4.43 -0.93 8.98
N LYS A 25 5.65 -0.96 8.45
CA LYS A 25 5.92 -0.57 7.08
C LYS A 25 6.74 -1.61 6.34
N CYS A 26 6.67 -1.54 5.01
CA CYS A 26 7.51 -2.33 4.13
C CYS A 26 7.94 -1.50 2.92
N GLY A 27 8.97 -1.95 2.23
CA GLY A 27 9.34 -1.42 0.93
C GLY A 27 8.58 -2.13 -0.17
N VAL A 28 8.12 -1.39 -1.17
CA VAL A 28 7.37 -1.93 -2.31
C VAL A 28 7.92 -1.37 -3.59
N GLN A 29 8.14 -2.24 -4.58
CA GLN A 29 8.44 -1.81 -5.94
C GLN A 29 7.30 -2.26 -6.86
N PHE A 30 6.91 -1.39 -7.76
CA PHE A 30 5.85 -1.65 -8.71
C PHE A 30 6.39 -1.83 -10.11
N LYS A 31 5.72 -2.69 -10.89
CA LYS A 31 6.05 -2.86 -12.30
C LYS A 31 5.53 -1.65 -13.08
N THR A 32 6.44 -1.02 -13.81
CA THR A 32 6.14 0.12 -14.69
C THR A 32 6.44 -0.25 -16.13
N LYS A 33 6.10 0.63 -17.06
CA LYS A 33 6.42 0.44 -18.47
C LYS A 33 7.93 0.41 -18.75
N ARG A 34 8.74 0.92 -17.80
CA ARG A 34 10.19 0.98 -17.90
C ARG A 34 10.90 -0.04 -17.01
N GLY A 35 10.17 -0.99 -16.44
CA GLY A 35 10.69 -1.96 -15.49
C GLY A 35 10.21 -1.68 -14.08
N TRP A 36 10.95 -2.16 -13.09
CA TRP A 36 10.58 -1.98 -11.70
C TRP A 36 10.82 -0.54 -11.25
N SER A 37 9.89 0.00 -10.48
CA SER A 37 10.04 1.32 -9.87
C SER A 37 11.13 1.31 -8.80
N GLN A 38 11.50 2.50 -8.33
CA GLN A 38 12.24 2.62 -7.08
C GLN A 38 11.40 2.10 -5.92
N PRO A 39 12.02 1.72 -4.79
CA PRO A 39 11.25 1.30 -3.60
C PRO A 39 10.46 2.47 -3.00
N TYR A 40 9.22 2.20 -2.66
CA TYR A 40 8.37 3.11 -1.92
C TYR A 40 8.06 2.52 -0.56
N SER A 41 7.93 3.36 0.44
CA SER A 41 7.51 2.94 1.78
C SER A 41 5.99 2.84 1.83
N ALA A 42 5.50 1.69 2.26
CA ALA A 42 4.06 1.43 2.38
C ALA A 42 3.69 1.07 3.81
N ILE A 43 2.49 1.46 4.21
CA ILE A 43 1.92 1.05 5.49
C ILE A 43 1.33 -0.35 5.32
N VAL A 44 1.73 -1.28 6.17
CA VAL A 44 1.13 -2.62 6.24
C VAL A 44 -0.08 -2.52 7.17
N ASP A 45 -1.27 -2.64 6.61
CA ASP A 45 -2.51 -2.49 7.36
C ASP A 45 -3.34 -3.77 7.27
N THR A 46 -3.29 -4.56 8.35
CA THR A 46 -4.03 -5.83 8.43
C THR A 46 -5.54 -5.62 8.53
N GLY A 47 -5.97 -4.42 8.87
CA GLY A 47 -7.39 -4.06 8.90
C GLY A 47 -7.94 -3.58 7.55
N ALA A 48 -7.07 -3.32 6.57
CA ALA A 48 -7.51 -2.89 5.26
C ALA A 48 -7.78 -4.10 4.37
N HIS A 49 -8.98 -4.18 3.83
CA HIS A 49 -9.35 -5.23 2.89
C HIS A 49 -8.58 -5.09 1.58
N THR A 50 -8.47 -3.89 1.07
CA THR A 50 -7.90 -3.57 -0.24
C THR A 50 -6.69 -2.66 -0.07
N SER A 51 -5.65 -2.93 -0.85
CA SER A 51 -4.50 -2.03 -0.95
C SER A 51 -4.91 -0.73 -1.64
N VAL A 52 -4.29 0.37 -1.23
CA VAL A 52 -4.60 1.72 -1.75
C VAL A 52 -3.33 2.34 -2.28
N ILE A 53 -3.39 2.81 -3.52
CA ILE A 53 -2.24 3.40 -4.20
C ILE A 53 -2.54 4.86 -4.55
N PRO A 54 -1.71 5.82 -4.07
CA PRO A 54 -1.88 7.24 -4.40
C PRO A 54 -1.75 7.53 -5.88
N LEU A 55 -2.34 8.62 -6.31
CA LEU A 55 -2.43 9.03 -7.71
C LEU A 55 -1.08 9.09 -8.41
N SER A 56 -0.11 9.77 -7.84
CA SER A 56 1.19 9.97 -8.48
C SER A 56 1.95 8.67 -8.70
N LEU A 57 1.69 7.65 -7.87
CA LEU A 57 2.35 6.36 -7.99
C LEU A 57 1.73 5.50 -9.08
N TRP A 58 0.42 5.32 -9.08
CA TRP A 58 -0.19 4.39 -10.04
C TRP A 58 -0.20 4.92 -11.47
N LYS A 59 -0.08 6.21 -11.69
CA LYS A 59 0.03 6.77 -13.04
C LYS A 59 1.22 6.20 -13.81
N GLU A 60 2.30 5.89 -13.12
CA GLU A 60 3.53 5.35 -13.72
C GLU A 60 3.52 3.84 -13.83
N MET A 61 2.57 3.17 -13.22
CA MET A 61 2.50 1.71 -13.19
C MET A 61 1.80 1.14 -14.41
N VAL A 62 2.14 -0.11 -14.72
CA VAL A 62 1.32 -0.92 -15.62
C VAL A 62 0.07 -1.33 -14.85
N HIS A 63 -1.09 -0.95 -15.33
CA HIS A 63 -2.35 -1.25 -14.65
C HIS A 63 -3.49 -1.38 -15.64
N ASP A 64 -4.49 -2.13 -15.22
CA ASP A 64 -5.79 -2.19 -15.87
C ASP A 64 -6.85 -1.65 -14.93
N LYS A 65 -7.64 -0.70 -15.39
CA LYS A 65 -8.78 -0.19 -14.62
C LYS A 65 -9.94 -1.17 -14.76
N ILE A 66 -10.45 -1.66 -13.64
CA ILE A 66 -11.59 -2.55 -13.63
C ILE A 66 -12.89 -1.76 -13.52
N GLN A 67 -12.96 -0.84 -12.55
CA GLN A 67 -14.19 -0.14 -12.25
C GLN A 67 -13.91 1.11 -11.42
N ARG A 68 -14.68 2.15 -11.68
CA ARG A 68 -14.69 3.34 -10.82
C ARG A 68 -15.41 3.02 -9.52
N TYR A 69 -14.82 3.41 -8.40
CA TYR A 69 -15.29 3.03 -7.08
C TYR A 69 -15.09 4.14 -6.07
N LYS A 70 -15.97 4.20 -5.05
CA LYS A 70 -15.82 5.08 -3.90
C LYS A 70 -15.45 4.25 -2.69
N ILE A 71 -14.42 4.65 -1.97
CA ILE A 71 -14.10 4.06 -0.68
C ILE A 71 -14.66 4.94 0.43
N PHE A 72 -15.42 4.29 1.31
CA PHE A 72 -15.85 4.83 2.59
C PHE A 72 -15.07 4.11 3.67
N GLY A 73 -14.42 4.76 4.58
CA GLY A 73 -13.80 4.03 5.67
C GLY A 73 -12.52 4.64 6.22
N ILE A 74 -11.95 5.59 5.52
CA ILE A 74 -10.86 6.39 6.08
C ILE A 74 -11.44 7.44 7.02
N SER A 75 -12.67 7.87 6.74
CA SER A 75 -13.50 8.61 7.68
C SER A 75 -14.92 8.06 7.58
N LYS A 76 -15.56 7.83 8.72
CA LYS A 76 -16.93 7.34 8.78
C LYS A 76 -17.99 8.40 8.43
N GLN A 77 -17.54 9.59 8.09
CA GLN A 77 -18.45 10.67 7.71
C GLN A 77 -18.76 10.59 6.22
N GLU A 78 -20.02 10.74 5.87
CA GLU A 78 -20.52 10.59 4.51
C GLU A 78 -19.88 11.53 3.50
N GLY A 79 -19.33 12.65 3.89
CA GLY A 79 -18.63 13.58 2.99
C GLY A 79 -17.16 13.26 2.74
N CYS A 80 -16.64 12.19 3.31
CA CYS A 80 -15.20 11.86 3.27
C CYS A 80 -14.90 10.60 2.46
N SER A 81 -15.69 10.32 1.42
CA SER A 81 -15.41 9.24 0.50
C SER A 81 -14.29 9.65 -0.44
N ILE A 82 -13.46 8.67 -0.82
CA ILE A 82 -12.39 8.86 -1.79
C ILE A 82 -12.80 8.22 -3.11
N LEU A 83 -12.73 9.02 -4.18
CA LEU A 83 -12.97 8.54 -5.53
C LEU A 83 -11.71 7.90 -6.09
N GLY A 84 -11.89 6.83 -6.83
CA GLY A 84 -10.81 6.18 -7.53
C GLY A 84 -11.31 5.02 -8.38
N ASN A 85 -10.39 4.22 -8.81
CA ASN A 85 -10.69 3.06 -9.64
C ASN A 85 -10.11 1.81 -8.99
N ILE A 86 -10.77 0.68 -9.19
CA ILE A 86 -10.17 -0.61 -8.88
C ILE A 86 -9.39 -1.04 -10.11
N GLY A 87 -8.14 -1.38 -9.95
CA GLY A 87 -7.29 -1.83 -11.04
C GLY A 87 -6.29 -2.88 -10.61
N LYS A 88 -5.72 -3.57 -11.58
CA LYS A 88 -4.69 -4.58 -11.34
C LYS A 88 -3.32 -3.96 -11.48
N VAL A 89 -2.46 -4.23 -10.52
CA VAL A 89 -1.06 -3.83 -10.53
C VAL A 89 -0.19 -5.00 -10.12
N THR A 90 1.07 -4.99 -10.54
CA THR A 90 2.05 -5.99 -10.17
C THR A 90 3.11 -5.35 -9.28
N LEU A 91 3.43 -6.00 -8.19
CA LEU A 91 4.41 -5.50 -7.23
C LEU A 91 5.26 -6.63 -6.63
N ILE A 92 6.34 -6.22 -5.99
CA ILE A 92 7.14 -7.05 -5.09
C ILE A 92 7.34 -6.28 -3.79
N ILE A 93 7.46 -7.01 -2.69
CA ILE A 93 7.86 -6.42 -1.41
C ILE A 93 9.36 -6.64 -1.27
N VAL A 94 10.07 -5.61 -0.87
CA VAL A 94 11.54 -5.60 -0.81
C VAL A 94 12.01 -5.08 0.54
N ASP A 95 13.28 -5.35 0.88
CA ASP A 95 13.93 -4.76 2.04
C ASP A 95 15.32 -4.24 1.69
N GLU A 96 15.97 -3.63 2.68
CA GLU A 96 17.29 -3.01 2.51
C GLU A 96 18.41 -4.03 2.26
N ASN A 97 18.17 -5.29 2.58
CA ASN A 97 19.17 -6.34 2.44
C ASN A 97 19.10 -7.06 1.09
N GLY A 98 18.27 -6.55 0.18
CA GLY A 98 18.11 -7.15 -1.14
C GLY A 98 17.15 -8.33 -1.19
N ASN A 99 16.43 -8.60 -0.10
CA ASN A 99 15.40 -9.62 -0.10
C ASN A 99 14.15 -9.12 -0.81
N GLN A 100 13.48 -10.02 -1.50
CA GLN A 100 12.24 -9.68 -2.19
C GLN A 100 11.29 -10.87 -2.21
N THR A 101 9.99 -10.57 -2.32
CA THR A 101 8.99 -11.59 -2.55
C THR A 101 8.96 -11.98 -4.03
N LYS A 102 8.18 -13.00 -4.35
CA LYS A 102 7.78 -13.25 -5.74
C LYS A 102 6.92 -12.09 -6.23
N GLU A 103 6.74 -12.01 -7.55
CA GLU A 103 5.80 -11.05 -8.13
C GLU A 103 4.37 -11.35 -7.70
N LEU A 104 3.66 -10.32 -7.28
CA LEU A 104 2.28 -10.41 -6.84
C LEU A 104 1.43 -9.51 -7.73
N GLU A 105 0.40 -10.07 -8.34
CA GLU A 105 -0.60 -9.31 -9.06
C GLU A 105 -1.80 -9.11 -8.15
N ILE A 106 -2.16 -7.87 -7.90
CA ILE A 106 -3.24 -7.53 -6.98
C ILE A 106 -4.26 -6.61 -7.63
N CYS A 107 -5.48 -6.66 -7.14
CA CYS A 107 -6.47 -5.63 -7.38
C CYS A 107 -6.36 -4.60 -6.27
N ALA A 108 -6.12 -3.35 -6.64
CA ALA A 108 -5.94 -2.27 -5.68
C ALA A 108 -6.86 -1.11 -6.00
N PHE A 109 -7.15 -0.31 -4.97
CA PHE A 109 -7.83 0.95 -5.16
C PHE A 109 -6.81 1.99 -5.66
N LEU A 110 -7.04 2.50 -6.86
CA LEU A 110 -6.20 3.52 -7.48
C LEU A 110 -6.82 4.88 -7.19
N ALA A 111 -6.31 5.56 -6.19
CA ALA A 111 -6.89 6.81 -5.70
C ALA A 111 -6.69 7.96 -6.68
N GLU A 112 -7.64 8.88 -6.72
CA GLU A 112 -7.55 10.11 -7.52
C GLU A 112 -6.91 11.26 -6.75
N THR A 113 -6.17 10.95 -5.69
CA THR A 113 -5.52 11.93 -4.83
C THR A 113 -4.21 11.39 -4.29
N ASP A 114 -3.29 12.29 -3.97
CA ASP A 114 -2.05 11.98 -3.25
C ASP A 114 -2.16 12.25 -1.74
N GLN A 115 -3.33 12.65 -1.27
CA GLN A 115 -3.55 12.91 0.16
C GLN A 115 -3.75 11.65 0.98
N ILE A 116 -3.64 10.50 0.37
CA ILE A 116 -3.75 9.21 1.03
C ILE A 116 -2.41 8.48 0.93
N PRO A 117 -1.94 7.80 2.00
CA PRO A 117 -0.69 7.07 1.94
C PRO A 117 -0.83 5.78 1.13
N LEU A 118 0.33 5.23 0.72
CA LEU A 118 0.39 3.90 0.14
C LEU A 118 0.11 2.87 1.24
N ILE A 119 -0.93 2.08 1.05
CA ILE A 119 -1.38 1.08 2.03
C ILE A 119 -1.39 -0.30 1.38
N ILE A 120 -0.79 -1.25 2.07
CA ILE A 120 -0.81 -2.66 1.69
C ILE A 120 -1.85 -3.37 2.54
N GLY A 121 -2.88 -3.87 1.89
CA GLY A 121 -4.00 -4.55 2.53
C GLY A 121 -4.00 -6.06 2.29
N PHE A 122 -5.09 -6.71 2.68
CA PHE A 122 -5.18 -8.16 2.68
C PHE A 122 -5.42 -8.77 1.31
N ASN A 123 -6.35 -8.19 0.53
CA ASN A 123 -6.82 -8.83 -0.68
C ASN A 123 -5.72 -8.98 -1.74
N GLY A 124 -5.44 -10.22 -2.11
CA GLY A 124 -4.45 -10.56 -3.13
C GLY A 124 -3.00 -10.39 -2.70
N LEU A 125 -2.74 -9.84 -1.51
CA LEU A 125 -1.39 -9.55 -1.06
C LEU A 125 -1.09 -10.20 0.29
N LEU A 126 -1.53 -9.59 1.41
CA LEU A 126 -1.18 -10.14 2.74
C LEU A 126 -1.74 -11.53 2.96
N GLU A 127 -2.88 -11.87 2.37
CA GLU A 127 -3.45 -13.22 2.46
C GLU A 127 -2.56 -14.29 1.82
N LYS A 128 -1.68 -13.90 0.89
CA LYS A 128 -0.75 -14.80 0.20
C LYS A 128 0.60 -14.90 0.87
N LEU A 129 0.81 -14.18 1.95
CA LEU A 129 2.08 -14.08 2.64
C LEU A 129 1.93 -14.55 4.08
N LYS A 130 3.02 -15.08 4.63
CA LYS A 130 3.11 -15.35 6.06
C LYS A 130 3.78 -14.15 6.73
N VAL A 131 3.08 -13.53 7.66
CA VAL A 131 3.60 -12.38 8.39
C VAL A 131 3.92 -12.79 9.81
N ASN A 132 5.16 -12.55 10.24
CA ASN A 132 5.62 -12.81 11.60
C ASN A 132 5.93 -11.45 12.26
N PHE A 133 5.40 -11.29 13.44
CA PHE A 133 5.65 -10.09 14.23
C PHE A 133 6.64 -10.36 15.34
#